data_592a19376f9e5cb5b9f3844ba7e00fb0
#
_entry.id   592a19376f9e5cb5b9f3844ba7e00fb0
#
_cell.length_a   1.000
_cell.length_b   1.000
_cell.length_c   1.000
_cell.angle_alpha   90.00
_cell.angle_beta   90.00
_cell.angle_gamma   90.00
#
_symmetry.space_group_name_H-M   'P 1'
#
loop_
_entity.id
_entity.type
_entity.pdbx_description
1 polymer ?
#
loop_
_entity_poly.entity_id
_entity_poly.type
_entity_poly.pdbx_seq_one_letter_code
_entity_poly.pdbx_strand_id
1 'polypeptide(L)'
;MLIKEKELKKFFNLSYGEKAPSREEWESLYNQHVRFIDPTQEKNGIDAYIKAQDGLIKRCDDIYLESHSIAINNNVAFVEWTMGLKIKGIEFIYDGTTRLIFDEEGKVEEHRDYFDFCSGTFGNIPFIGAFFRWLYSRFVD
;
A
#
# COMPACT_ATOMS: atom_id res chain seq x y z
N MET A 1 8.31 19.52 -7.54
CA MET A 1 7.07 18.83 -7.96
C MET A 1 7.38 17.63 -8.87
N LEU A 2 7.95 17.83 -10.04
CA LEU A 2 8.31 16.72 -10.95
C LEU A 2 9.29 15.71 -10.34
N ILE A 3 10.24 16.17 -9.53
CA ILE A 3 11.22 15.30 -8.86
C ILE A 3 10.48 14.40 -7.85
N LYS A 4 9.55 14.96 -7.09
CA LYS A 4 8.78 14.20 -6.09
C LYS A 4 7.88 13.16 -6.75
N GLU A 5 7.24 13.47 -7.86
CA GLU A 5 6.42 12.51 -8.60
C GLU A 5 7.25 11.32 -9.09
N LYS A 6 8.44 11.57 -9.65
CA LYS A 6 9.36 10.50 -10.09
C LYS A 6 9.81 9.62 -8.92
N GLU A 7 10.12 10.26 -7.79
CA GLU A 7 10.50 9.56 -6.57
C GLU A 7 9.37 8.66 -6.08
N LEU A 8 8.14 9.17 -6.03
CA LEU A 8 6.97 8.39 -5.65
C LEU A 8 6.70 7.23 -6.60
N LYS A 9 6.83 7.44 -7.91
CA LYS A 9 6.71 6.35 -8.89
C LYS A 9 7.69 5.22 -8.62
N LYS A 10 8.92 5.55 -8.23
CA LYS A 10 9.93 4.54 -7.88
C LYS A 10 9.49 3.69 -6.67
N PHE A 11 8.94 4.31 -5.63
CA PHE A 11 8.54 3.62 -4.41
C PHE A 11 7.20 2.88 -4.53
N PHE A 12 6.34 3.29 -5.45
CA PHE A 12 5.01 2.70 -5.66
C PHE A 12 4.93 1.79 -6.89
N ASN A 13 6.07 1.26 -7.33
CA ASN A 13 6.15 0.26 -8.39
C ASN A 13 7.14 -0.82 -7.99
N LEU A 14 6.70 -2.06 -8.08
CA LEU A 14 7.49 -3.25 -7.79
C LEU A 14 6.97 -4.37 -8.70
N SER A 15 7.83 -4.90 -9.55
CA SER A 15 7.50 -6.05 -10.39
C SER A 15 7.71 -7.36 -9.63
N TYR A 16 7.07 -8.42 -10.08
CA TYR A 16 7.33 -9.75 -9.54
C TYR A 16 8.82 -10.09 -9.62
N GLY A 17 9.38 -10.61 -8.52
CA GLY A 17 10.79 -10.98 -8.41
C GLY A 17 11.74 -9.83 -8.12
N GLU A 18 11.28 -8.58 -8.11
CA GLU A 18 12.10 -7.44 -7.71
C GLU A 18 12.25 -7.36 -6.21
N LYS A 19 13.36 -6.78 -5.77
CA LYS A 19 13.61 -6.51 -4.35
C LYS A 19 12.87 -5.27 -3.88
N ALA A 20 12.32 -5.35 -2.68
CA ALA A 20 11.79 -4.19 -1.97
C ALA A 20 12.88 -3.13 -1.76
N PRO A 21 12.49 -1.86 -1.57
CA PRO A 21 13.44 -0.81 -1.22
C PRO A 21 14.27 -1.17 0.01
N SER A 22 15.55 -0.78 -0.01
CA SER A 22 16.45 -0.95 1.13
C SER A 22 16.06 0.00 2.28
N ARG A 23 16.63 -0.24 3.46
CA ARG A 23 16.43 0.65 4.61
C ARG A 23 16.85 2.08 4.28
N GLU A 24 17.99 2.26 3.65
CA GLU A 24 18.49 3.59 3.26
C GLU A 24 17.53 4.28 2.28
N GLU A 25 16.95 3.52 1.34
CA GLU A 25 15.95 4.06 0.43
C GLU A 25 14.68 4.50 1.16
N TRP A 26 14.17 3.68 2.09
CA TRP A 26 13.05 4.07 2.93
C TRP A 26 13.35 5.33 3.76
N GLU A 27 14.51 5.40 4.40
CA GLU A 27 14.93 6.55 5.20
C GLU A 27 15.12 7.82 4.36
N SER A 28 15.41 7.69 3.07
CA SER A 28 15.50 8.85 2.17
C SER A 28 14.15 9.50 1.89
N LEU A 29 13.06 8.74 1.93
CA LEU A 29 11.70 9.23 1.65
C LEU A 29 10.87 9.46 2.92
N TYR A 30 11.05 8.61 3.94
CA TYR A 30 10.21 8.60 5.15
C TYR A 30 10.90 9.24 6.33
N ASN A 31 10.11 10.02 7.10
CA ASN A 31 10.55 10.58 8.38
C ASN A 31 10.70 9.47 9.42
N GLN A 32 11.66 9.60 10.35
CA GLN A 32 11.86 8.65 11.44
C GLN A 32 10.61 8.42 12.30
N HIS A 33 9.75 9.44 12.41
CA HIS A 33 8.54 9.42 13.23
C HIS A 33 7.28 9.21 12.40
N VAL A 34 7.41 8.64 11.20
CA VAL A 34 6.27 8.41 10.29
C VAL A 34 5.14 7.66 10.99
N ARG A 35 3.93 8.11 10.77
CA ARG A 35 2.71 7.42 11.18
C ARG A 35 2.16 6.65 9.99
N PHE A 36 2.07 5.33 10.11
CA PHE A 36 1.54 4.45 9.08
C PHE A 36 0.18 3.91 9.50
N ILE A 37 -0.83 4.06 8.64
CA ILE A 37 -2.20 3.63 8.89
C ILE A 37 -2.71 2.87 7.66
N ASP A 38 -3.27 1.70 7.89
CA ASP A 38 -4.04 0.97 6.87
C ASP A 38 -5.36 0.45 7.48
N PRO A 39 -6.24 -0.19 6.70
CA PRO A 39 -7.52 -0.69 7.23
C PRO A 39 -7.41 -1.66 8.41
N THR A 40 -6.24 -2.26 8.63
CA THR A 40 -6.05 -3.33 9.63
C THR A 40 -5.16 -2.93 10.80
N GLN A 41 -4.39 -1.85 10.68
CA GLN A 41 -3.37 -1.52 11.68
C GLN A 41 -2.96 -0.04 11.65
N GLU A 42 -2.34 0.37 12.75
CA GLU A 42 -1.61 1.64 12.86
C GLU A 42 -0.24 1.36 13.46
N LYS A 43 0.81 1.92 12.85
CA LYS A 43 2.20 1.77 13.29
C LYS A 43 2.86 3.14 13.37
N ASN A 44 3.71 3.34 14.36
CA ASN A 44 4.45 4.58 14.56
C ASN A 44 5.95 4.33 14.46
N GLY A 45 6.62 5.19 13.71
CA GLY A 45 8.06 5.14 13.49
C GLY A 45 8.47 4.31 12.29
N ILE A 46 9.62 4.68 11.72
CA ILE A 46 10.13 4.04 10.50
C ILE A 46 10.50 2.58 10.71
N ASP A 47 10.98 2.20 11.88
CA ASP A 47 11.31 0.80 12.18
C ASP A 47 10.08 -0.10 12.14
N ALA A 48 8.97 0.37 12.72
CA ALA A 48 7.69 -0.35 12.69
C ALA A 48 7.12 -0.42 11.26
N TYR A 49 7.26 0.65 10.49
CA TYR A 49 6.85 0.70 9.09
C TYR A 49 7.63 -0.32 8.24
N ILE A 50 8.95 -0.32 8.32
CA ILE A 50 9.81 -1.25 7.58
C ILE A 50 9.51 -2.69 7.98
N LYS A 51 9.34 -2.95 9.29
CA LYS A 51 8.97 -4.28 9.79
C LYS A 51 7.63 -4.76 9.22
N ALA A 52 6.65 -3.87 9.10
CA ALA A 52 5.35 -4.19 8.50
C ALA A 52 5.49 -4.55 7.00
N GLN A 53 6.28 -3.79 6.25
CA GLN A 53 6.56 -4.06 4.84
C GLN A 53 7.32 -5.38 4.65
N ASP A 54 8.37 -5.60 5.40
CA ASP A 54 9.15 -6.85 5.37
C ASP A 54 8.30 -8.06 5.74
N GLY A 55 7.42 -7.92 6.73
CA GLY A 55 6.51 -8.97 7.16
C GLY A 55 5.50 -9.35 6.08
N LEU A 56 4.99 -8.38 5.34
CA LEU A 56 4.11 -8.62 4.19
C LEU A 56 4.84 -9.40 3.10
N ILE A 57 6.02 -8.95 2.72
CA ILE A 57 6.83 -9.58 1.67
C ILE A 57 7.20 -11.01 2.04
N LYS A 58 7.61 -11.25 3.30
CA LYS A 58 7.97 -12.60 3.78
C LYS A 58 6.80 -13.58 3.79
N ARG A 59 5.57 -13.09 3.99
CA ARG A 59 4.36 -13.94 4.02
C ARG A 59 3.84 -14.29 2.63
N CYS A 60 4.27 -13.57 1.61
CA CYS A 60 3.85 -13.80 0.24
C CYS A 60 4.92 -14.58 -0.53
N ASP A 61 4.49 -15.46 -1.43
CA ASP A 61 5.39 -16.13 -2.37
C ASP A 61 5.94 -15.11 -3.38
N ASP A 62 5.10 -14.17 -3.79
CA ASP A 62 5.48 -13.05 -4.65
C ASP A 62 4.53 -11.86 -4.46
N ILE A 63 4.98 -10.67 -4.83
CA ILE A 63 4.23 -9.43 -4.69
C ILE A 63 4.57 -8.48 -5.84
N TYR A 64 3.55 -7.81 -6.38
CA TYR A 64 3.76 -6.66 -7.25
C TYR A 64 2.97 -5.45 -6.76
N LEU A 65 3.44 -4.28 -7.15
CA LEU A 65 2.76 -3.01 -6.92
C LEU A 65 2.88 -2.18 -8.20
N GLU A 66 1.77 -1.63 -8.67
CA GLU A 66 1.72 -0.78 -9.87
C GLU A 66 0.97 0.50 -9.54
N SER A 67 1.65 1.64 -9.72
CA SER A 67 1.00 2.95 -9.59
C SER A 67 0.32 3.35 -10.89
N HIS A 68 -0.86 3.97 -10.79
CA HIS A 68 -1.64 4.44 -11.93
C HIS A 68 -1.61 5.96 -12.04
N SER A 69 -2.03 6.65 -10.99
CA SER A 69 -2.14 8.10 -10.95
C SER A 69 -1.50 8.67 -9.71
N ILE A 70 -0.84 9.80 -9.85
CA ILE A 70 -0.26 10.54 -8.72
C ILE A 70 -0.74 11.98 -8.81
N ALA A 71 -1.30 12.48 -7.71
CA ALA A 71 -1.71 13.87 -7.57
C ALA A 71 -0.99 14.47 -6.35
N ILE A 72 -0.38 15.62 -6.54
CA ILE A 72 0.34 16.32 -5.46
C ILE A 72 -0.27 17.71 -5.32
N ASN A 73 -0.65 18.05 -4.10
CA ASN A 73 -1.15 19.38 -3.74
C ASN A 73 -0.44 19.84 -2.47
N ASN A 74 0.47 20.81 -2.61
CA ASN A 74 1.32 21.31 -1.52
C ASN A 74 2.10 20.16 -0.86
N ASN A 75 1.86 19.89 0.43
CA ASN A 75 2.52 18.84 1.21
C ASN A 75 1.74 17.52 1.26
N VAL A 76 0.73 17.36 0.41
CA VAL A 76 -0.08 16.14 0.35
C VAL A 76 0.02 15.51 -1.03
N ALA A 77 0.25 14.20 -1.07
CA ALA A 77 0.22 13.43 -2.30
C ALA A 77 -0.78 12.27 -2.19
N PHE A 78 -1.42 11.95 -3.30
CA PHE A 78 -2.26 10.77 -3.45
C PHE A 78 -1.69 9.90 -4.58
N VAL A 79 -1.52 8.63 -4.29
CA VAL A 79 -1.02 7.63 -5.25
C VAL A 79 -2.07 6.54 -5.38
N GLU A 80 -2.68 6.42 -6.55
CA GLU A 80 -3.56 5.31 -6.88
C GLU A 80 -2.72 4.12 -7.35
N TRP A 81 -3.02 2.93 -6.85
CA TRP A 81 -2.23 1.74 -7.15
C TRP A 81 -3.07 0.46 -7.17
N THR A 82 -2.51 -0.56 -7.79
CA THR A 82 -2.95 -1.95 -7.70
C THR A 82 -1.82 -2.78 -7.11
N MET A 83 -2.14 -3.61 -6.12
CA MET A 83 -1.20 -4.53 -5.48
C MET A 83 -1.70 -5.97 -5.66
N GLY A 84 -0.83 -6.84 -6.12
CA GLY A 84 -1.10 -8.28 -6.22
C GLY A 84 -0.19 -9.07 -5.28
N LEU A 85 -0.80 -9.97 -4.51
CA LEU A 85 -0.11 -10.88 -3.61
C LEU A 85 -0.35 -12.31 -4.05
N LYS A 86 0.71 -13.11 -4.16
CA LYS A 86 0.62 -14.56 -4.36
C LYS A 86 0.95 -15.29 -3.07
N ILE A 87 -0.02 -16.08 -2.58
CA ILE A 87 0.14 -16.88 -1.37
C ILE A 87 -0.40 -18.28 -1.66
N LYS A 88 0.46 -19.29 -1.63
CA LYS A 88 0.10 -20.71 -1.85
C LYS A 88 -0.71 -20.92 -3.14
N GLY A 89 -0.30 -20.26 -4.22
CA GLY A 89 -0.95 -20.38 -5.53
C GLY A 89 -2.23 -19.57 -5.69
N ILE A 90 -2.67 -18.85 -4.67
CA ILE A 90 -3.83 -17.94 -4.74
C ILE A 90 -3.34 -16.52 -4.93
N GLU A 91 -3.93 -15.79 -5.87
CA GLU A 91 -3.65 -14.39 -6.11
C GLU A 91 -4.71 -13.52 -5.45
N PHE A 92 -4.25 -12.57 -4.64
CA PHE A 92 -5.10 -11.56 -4.00
C PHE A 92 -4.76 -10.20 -4.62
N ILE A 93 -5.77 -9.51 -5.14
CA ILE A 93 -5.60 -8.23 -5.83
C ILE A 93 -6.34 -7.15 -5.05
N TYR A 94 -5.63 -6.05 -4.78
CA TYR A 94 -6.17 -4.88 -4.09
C TYR A 94 -5.96 -3.64 -4.94
N ASP A 95 -7.03 -2.90 -5.17
CA ASP A 95 -6.97 -1.55 -5.70
C ASP A 95 -7.07 -0.58 -4.54
N GLY A 96 -6.22 0.42 -4.52
CA GLY A 96 -6.20 1.34 -3.41
C GLY A 96 -5.56 2.69 -3.75
N THR A 97 -5.57 3.54 -2.75
CA THR A 97 -4.96 4.86 -2.80
C THR A 97 -4.21 5.10 -1.50
N THR A 98 -3.01 5.62 -1.60
CA THR A 98 -2.22 6.06 -0.47
C THR A 98 -2.24 7.58 -0.41
N ARG A 99 -2.55 8.13 0.77
CA ARG A 99 -2.35 9.55 1.08
C ARG A 99 -1.05 9.70 1.84
N LEU A 100 -0.15 10.53 1.33
CA LEU A 100 1.11 10.88 1.97
C LEU A 100 1.06 12.34 2.40
N ILE A 101 1.50 12.62 3.63
CA ILE A 101 1.73 13.96 4.13
C ILE A 101 3.23 14.13 4.34
N PHE A 102 3.80 15.18 3.73
CA PHE A 102 5.24 15.49 3.81
C PHE A 102 5.49 16.55 4.86
N ASP A 103 6.59 16.37 5.60
CA ASP A 103 7.10 17.39 6.52
C ASP A 103 7.79 18.54 5.78
N GLU A 104 8.32 19.49 6.54
CA GLU A 104 9.03 20.67 5.98
C GLU A 104 10.31 20.30 5.22
N GLU A 105 10.90 19.15 5.51
CA GLU A 105 12.08 18.62 4.81
C GLU A 105 11.73 17.80 3.58
N GLY A 106 10.44 17.62 3.30
CA GLY A 106 9.94 16.85 2.17
C GLY A 106 9.94 15.35 2.40
N LYS A 107 10.03 14.89 3.65
CA LYS A 107 9.89 13.48 4.02
C LYS A 107 8.48 13.15 4.44
N VAL A 108 8.05 11.90 4.19
CA VAL A 108 6.73 11.43 4.58
C VAL A 108 6.63 11.34 6.10
N GLU A 109 5.75 12.12 6.69
CA GLU A 109 5.42 12.06 8.12
C GLU A 109 4.14 11.28 8.41
N GLU A 110 3.24 11.15 7.44
CA GLU A 110 2.06 10.29 7.53
C GLU A 110 1.83 9.55 6.21
N HIS A 111 1.59 8.25 6.31
CA HIS A 111 1.23 7.36 5.21
C HIS A 111 -0.05 6.64 5.56
N ARG A 112 -1.11 6.88 4.82
CA ARG A 112 -2.40 6.21 5.02
C ARG A 112 -2.86 5.52 3.76
N ASP A 113 -3.07 4.20 3.85
CA ASP A 113 -3.60 3.38 2.79
C ASP A 113 -5.12 3.24 2.91
N TYR A 114 -5.81 3.45 1.79
CA TYR A 114 -7.24 3.22 1.64
C TYR A 114 -7.44 2.13 0.60
N PHE A 115 -7.91 0.97 1.02
CA PHE A 115 -8.25 -0.11 0.11
C PHE A 115 -9.34 -1.00 0.72
N ASP A 116 -10.04 -1.73 -0.14
CA ASP A 116 -11.06 -2.68 0.30
C ASP A 116 -10.38 -4.02 0.66
N PHE A 117 -10.03 -4.16 1.93
CA PHE A 117 -9.42 -5.38 2.47
C PHE A 117 -10.33 -6.59 2.31
N CYS A 118 -11.64 -6.44 2.55
CA CYS A 118 -12.59 -7.55 2.49
C CYS A 118 -12.75 -8.08 1.07
N SER A 119 -12.99 -7.21 0.10
CA SER A 119 -13.13 -7.58 -1.31
C SER A 119 -11.85 -8.25 -1.86
N GLY A 120 -10.69 -7.65 -1.61
CA GLY A 120 -9.40 -8.16 -2.09
C GLY A 120 -9.03 -9.49 -1.44
N THR A 121 -9.34 -9.67 -0.15
CA THR A 121 -8.97 -10.89 0.60
C THR A 121 -9.96 -12.02 0.37
N PHE A 122 -11.25 -11.76 0.50
CA PHE A 122 -12.28 -12.80 0.49
C PHE A 122 -12.97 -12.98 -0.86
N GLY A 123 -12.84 -12.01 -1.77
CA GLY A 123 -13.50 -12.03 -3.07
C GLY A 123 -13.12 -13.22 -3.94
N ASN A 124 -11.91 -13.74 -3.81
CA ASN A 124 -11.39 -14.87 -4.58
C ASN A 124 -11.54 -16.22 -3.86
N ILE A 125 -12.08 -16.23 -2.64
CA ILE A 125 -12.32 -17.46 -1.89
C ILE A 125 -13.72 -17.96 -2.22
N PRO A 126 -13.88 -19.18 -2.79
CA PRO A 126 -15.20 -19.75 -3.09
C PRO A 126 -16.10 -19.76 -1.86
N PHE A 127 -17.39 -19.48 -2.03
CA PHE A 127 -18.43 -19.38 -1.00
C PHE A 127 -18.29 -18.15 -0.11
N ILE A 128 -17.11 -17.84 0.46
CA ILE A 128 -16.87 -16.66 1.30
C ILE A 128 -17.02 -15.39 0.46
N GLY A 129 -16.39 -15.33 -0.71
CA GLY A 129 -16.53 -14.20 -1.63
C GLY A 129 -17.99 -14.00 -2.07
N ALA A 130 -18.69 -15.07 -2.39
CA ALA A 130 -20.11 -15.01 -2.75
C ALA A 130 -20.97 -14.49 -1.58
N PHE A 131 -20.69 -14.94 -0.36
CA PHE A 131 -21.37 -14.48 0.85
C PHE A 131 -21.18 -12.98 1.07
N PHE A 132 -19.94 -12.49 0.98
CA PHE A 132 -19.65 -11.05 1.14
C PHE A 132 -20.32 -10.19 0.05
N ARG A 133 -20.31 -10.65 -1.21
CA ARG A 133 -21.02 -9.96 -2.30
C ARG A 133 -22.52 -9.92 -2.06
N TRP A 134 -23.10 -11.05 -1.61
CA TRP A 134 -24.52 -11.12 -1.27
C TRP A 134 -24.85 -10.18 -0.11
N LEU A 135 -24.06 -10.21 0.96
CA LEU A 135 -24.26 -9.35 2.14
C LEU A 135 -24.17 -7.87 1.74
N TYR A 136 -23.15 -7.50 0.94
CA TYR A 136 -22.97 -6.13 0.48
C TYR A 136 -24.17 -5.65 -0.35
N SER A 137 -24.66 -6.47 -1.28
CA SER A 137 -25.82 -6.11 -2.11
C SER A 137 -27.08 -5.84 -1.28
N ARG A 138 -27.22 -6.52 -0.16
CA ARG A 138 -28.36 -6.32 0.76
C ARG A 138 -28.35 -4.93 1.43
N PHE A 139 -27.20 -4.30 1.54
CA PHE A 139 -27.10 -2.95 2.10
C PHE A 139 -27.11 -1.83 1.04
N VAL A 140 -26.82 -2.14 -0.19
CA VAL A 140 -26.67 -1.14 -1.27
C VAL A 140 -27.90 -1.09 -2.17
N ASP A 141 -28.61 -2.19 -2.35
CA ASP A 141 -29.85 -2.31 -3.11
C ASP A 141 -31.08 -2.11 -2.20
#